data_3d8a0b264746cfcbbc69c8dbe0f2b6aa
#
_entry.id   3d8a0b264746cfcbbc69c8dbe0f2b6aa
#
_cell.length_a   1.000
_cell.length_b   1.000
_cell.length_c   1.000
_cell.angle_alpha   90.00
_cell.angle_beta   90.00
_cell.angle_gamma   90.00
#
_symmetry.space_group_name_H-M   'P 1'
#
loop_
_entity.id
_entity.type
_entity.pdbx_description
1 polymer ?
#
loop_
_entity_poly.entity_id
_entity_poly.type
_entity_poly.pdbx_seq_one_letter_code
_entity_poly.pdbx_strand_id
1 'polypeptide(L)'
;MLIDDVVSYCDNEYRNHVCEHCSNEILCDHDCKKCLDDLHYHNNRIRTDYSCEHLLDYYECRYSYKYCSEMIYALNNVDLSGNPRFNILSLGCGGAPDLMAFDYLNPGQIINYRGIDINTSWEKIHNFIESRFDNGAVRFFRGIDVLNFFKNNAIEHC
;
A
#
# COMPACT_ATOMS: atom_id res chain seq x y z
N MET A 1 6.11 -13.91 -6.92
CA MET A 1 6.61 -12.52 -6.69
C MET A 1 5.69 -11.86 -5.67
N LEU A 2 6.21 -10.94 -4.87
CA LEU A 2 5.38 -10.28 -3.84
C LEU A 2 4.10 -9.69 -4.42
N ILE A 3 4.17 -9.02 -5.55
CA ILE A 3 3.00 -8.41 -6.20
C ILE A 3 1.91 -9.43 -6.54
N ASP A 4 2.27 -10.60 -7.07
CA ASP A 4 1.28 -11.64 -7.40
C ASP A 4 0.62 -12.20 -6.14
N ASP A 5 1.41 -12.35 -5.06
CA ASP A 5 0.91 -12.84 -3.78
C ASP A 5 -0.09 -11.82 -3.18
N VAL A 6 0.23 -10.52 -3.21
CA VAL A 6 -0.64 -9.46 -2.69
C VAL A 6 -1.92 -9.35 -3.51
N VAL A 7 -1.83 -9.32 -4.84
CA VAL A 7 -3.02 -9.24 -5.71
C VAL A 7 -3.90 -10.47 -5.54
N SER A 8 -3.30 -11.66 -5.45
CA SER A 8 -4.07 -12.91 -5.23
C SER A 8 -4.75 -12.93 -3.87
N TYR A 9 -4.08 -12.43 -2.83
CA TYR A 9 -4.65 -12.27 -1.50
C TYR A 9 -5.85 -11.31 -1.53
N CYS A 10 -5.69 -10.12 -2.09
CA CYS A 10 -6.76 -9.12 -2.18
C CYS A 10 -7.94 -9.60 -3.05
N ASP A 11 -7.69 -10.30 -4.17
CA ASP A 11 -8.76 -10.88 -4.99
C ASP A 11 -9.57 -11.94 -4.21
N ASN A 12 -8.89 -12.78 -3.43
CA ASN A 12 -9.55 -13.76 -2.58
C ASN A 12 -10.38 -13.10 -1.48
N GLU A 13 -9.83 -12.08 -0.79
CA GLU A 13 -10.53 -11.32 0.22
C GLU A 13 -11.74 -10.58 -0.37
N TYR A 14 -11.57 -9.92 -1.49
CA TYR A 14 -12.64 -9.22 -2.21
C TYR A 14 -13.80 -10.13 -2.60
N ARG A 15 -13.51 -11.35 -3.06
CA ARG A 15 -14.56 -12.31 -3.48
C ARG A 15 -15.28 -12.99 -2.31
N ASN A 16 -14.59 -13.21 -1.20
CA ASN A 16 -15.10 -14.00 -0.08
C ASN A 16 -15.73 -13.16 1.04
N HIS A 17 -15.51 -11.86 1.05
CA HIS A 17 -16.07 -10.97 2.06
C HIS A 17 -17.09 -10.02 1.44
N VAL A 18 -18.25 -9.93 2.09
CA VAL A 18 -19.26 -8.94 1.74
C VAL A 18 -18.87 -7.62 2.41
N CYS A 19 -19.12 -6.51 1.76
CA CYS A 19 -18.91 -5.17 2.31
C CYS A 19 -19.87 -4.92 3.48
N GLU A 20 -19.52 -5.42 4.69
CA GLU A 20 -20.39 -5.35 5.87
C GLU A 20 -20.29 -4.03 6.63
N HIS A 21 -19.18 -3.30 6.47
CA HIS A 21 -18.88 -2.13 7.30
C HIS A 21 -18.48 -0.92 6.45
N CYS A 22 -19.39 -0.47 5.63
CA CYS A 22 -19.23 0.86 5.05
C CYS A 22 -19.63 1.89 6.12
N SER A 23 -18.70 2.76 6.54
CA SER A 23 -18.97 3.85 7.49
C SER A 23 -20.10 4.80 7.02
N ASN A 24 -20.48 4.69 5.77
CA ASN A 24 -21.60 5.37 5.13
C ASN A 24 -22.66 4.38 4.61
N GLU A 25 -23.22 3.55 5.48
CA GLU A 25 -24.25 2.54 5.14
C GLU A 25 -25.40 3.08 4.30
N ILE A 26 -25.73 4.36 4.44
CA ILE A 26 -26.83 5.04 3.72
C ILE A 26 -26.48 5.33 2.25
N LEU A 27 -25.19 5.37 1.90
CA LEU A 27 -24.70 5.83 0.59
C LEU A 27 -23.89 4.78 -0.17
N CYS A 28 -23.58 3.65 0.46
CA CYS A 28 -22.84 2.57 -0.16
C CYS A 28 -23.81 1.63 -0.89
N ASP A 29 -23.73 1.60 -2.22
CA ASP A 29 -24.46 0.64 -3.05
C ASP A 29 -23.70 -0.68 -3.27
N HIS A 30 -22.66 -0.94 -2.49
CA HIS A 30 -21.76 -2.09 -2.57
C HIS A 30 -21.04 -2.24 -3.92
N ASP A 31 -20.92 -1.16 -4.67
CA ASP A 31 -20.16 -1.08 -5.92
C ASP A 31 -18.80 -0.38 -5.67
N CYS A 32 -17.76 -1.19 -5.41
CA CYS A 32 -16.41 -0.66 -5.15
C CYS A 32 -15.83 0.09 -6.36
N LYS A 33 -16.21 -0.28 -7.58
CA LYS A 33 -15.80 0.47 -8.78
C LYS A 33 -16.33 1.89 -8.72
N LYS A 34 -17.62 2.05 -8.44
CA LYS A 34 -18.25 3.37 -8.33
C LYS A 34 -17.69 4.16 -7.16
N CYS A 35 -17.51 3.52 -5.99
CA CYS A 35 -16.86 4.15 -4.84
C CYS A 35 -15.48 4.70 -5.19
N LEU A 36 -14.69 3.94 -5.95
CA LEU A 36 -13.34 4.32 -6.34
C LEU A 36 -13.36 5.44 -7.40
N ASP A 37 -14.27 5.36 -8.36
CA ASP A 37 -14.46 6.41 -9.37
C ASP A 37 -14.90 7.73 -8.71
N ASP A 38 -15.75 7.69 -7.68
CA ASP A 38 -16.16 8.87 -6.90
C ASP A 38 -14.98 9.50 -6.15
N LEU A 39 -14.10 8.69 -5.55
CA LEU A 39 -12.88 9.17 -4.91
C LEU A 39 -11.92 9.86 -5.88
N HIS A 40 -11.73 9.28 -7.06
CA HIS A 40 -10.76 9.78 -8.03
C HIS A 40 -11.27 11.00 -8.80
N TYR A 41 -12.56 11.03 -9.15
CA TYR A 41 -13.12 12.04 -10.04
C TYR A 41 -14.02 13.07 -9.35
N HIS A 42 -14.26 12.89 -8.04
CA HIS A 42 -15.08 13.79 -7.21
C HIS A 42 -16.50 14.09 -7.76
N ASN A 43 -17.03 13.18 -8.58
CA ASN A 43 -18.26 13.44 -9.34
C ASN A 43 -19.49 13.56 -8.46
N ASN A 44 -19.58 12.83 -7.34
CA ASN A 44 -20.73 12.87 -6.45
C ASN A 44 -20.41 12.98 -4.96
N ARG A 45 -19.13 12.90 -4.56
CA ARG A 45 -18.64 13.01 -3.19
C ARG A 45 -19.36 12.10 -2.18
N ILE A 46 -19.79 10.92 -2.62
CA ILE A 46 -20.43 9.95 -1.75
C ILE A 46 -19.38 9.42 -0.75
N ARG A 47 -18.16 9.22 -1.24
CA ARG A 47 -17.01 8.78 -0.44
C ARG A 47 -15.89 9.81 -0.51
N THR A 48 -15.34 10.13 0.64
CA THR A 48 -14.26 11.13 0.78
C THR A 48 -12.91 10.52 1.20
N ASP A 49 -12.88 9.24 1.50
CA ASP A 49 -11.70 8.55 2.01
C ASP A 49 -11.61 7.07 1.60
N TYR A 50 -10.46 6.48 1.85
CA TYR A 50 -10.15 5.07 1.64
C TYR A 50 -10.35 4.22 2.91
N SER A 51 -11.37 4.51 3.73
CA SER A 51 -11.61 3.85 5.02
C SER A 51 -12.22 2.44 4.93
N CYS A 52 -12.59 1.98 3.74
CA CYS A 52 -13.24 0.69 3.52
C CYS A 52 -12.21 -0.36 3.09
N GLU A 53 -11.98 -1.40 3.90
CA GLU A 53 -11.07 -2.49 3.59
C GLU A 53 -11.42 -3.21 2.27
N HIS A 54 -12.70 -3.48 2.05
CA HIS A 54 -13.17 -4.10 0.82
C HIS A 54 -12.89 -3.25 -0.44
N LEU A 55 -12.94 -1.92 -0.30
CA LEU A 55 -12.53 -1.00 -1.35
C LEU A 55 -11.02 -1.06 -1.59
N LEU A 56 -10.22 -1.23 -0.53
CA LEU A 56 -8.77 -1.36 -0.65
C LEU A 56 -8.38 -2.68 -1.32
N ASP A 57 -9.05 -3.78 -1.02
CA ASP A 57 -8.85 -5.05 -1.74
C ASP A 57 -9.12 -4.88 -3.25
N TYR A 58 -10.24 -4.22 -3.60
CA TYR A 58 -10.54 -3.88 -5.00
C TYR A 58 -9.50 -2.95 -5.63
N TYR A 59 -9.04 -1.94 -4.87
CA TYR A 59 -8.02 -1.01 -5.30
C TYR A 59 -6.71 -1.73 -5.65
N GLU A 60 -6.24 -2.63 -4.78
CA GLU A 60 -5.04 -3.42 -5.03
C GLU A 60 -5.18 -4.31 -6.28
N CYS A 61 -6.30 -5.01 -6.44
CA CYS A 61 -6.55 -5.82 -7.64
C CYS A 61 -6.49 -4.99 -8.92
N ARG A 62 -6.91 -3.72 -8.86
CA ARG A 62 -7.00 -2.84 -10.03
C ARG A 62 -5.72 -2.11 -10.36
N TYR A 63 -4.95 -1.72 -9.36
CA TYR A 63 -3.87 -0.75 -9.53
C TYR A 63 -2.46 -1.24 -9.16
N SER A 64 -2.30 -2.33 -8.42
CA SER A 64 -0.98 -2.77 -7.97
C SER A 64 -0.01 -2.98 -9.13
N TYR A 65 -0.42 -3.70 -10.17
CA TYR A 65 0.47 -3.90 -11.34
C TYR A 65 0.83 -2.61 -12.05
N LYS A 66 -0.11 -1.68 -12.16
CA LYS A 66 0.13 -0.37 -12.79
C LYS A 66 1.17 0.40 -11.99
N TYR A 67 0.92 0.61 -10.70
CA TYR A 67 1.82 1.41 -9.86
C TYR A 67 3.17 0.74 -9.64
N CYS A 68 3.20 -0.58 -9.48
CA CYS A 68 4.46 -1.32 -9.42
C CYS A 68 5.28 -1.14 -10.70
N SER A 69 4.66 -1.20 -11.89
CA SER A 69 5.35 -0.99 -13.16
C SER A 69 5.88 0.45 -13.32
N GLU A 70 5.15 1.44 -12.85
CA GLU A 70 5.59 2.84 -12.81
C GLU A 70 6.80 3.01 -11.88
N MET A 71 6.80 2.37 -10.71
CA MET A 71 7.93 2.37 -9.78
C MET A 71 9.13 1.63 -10.36
N ILE A 72 8.95 0.47 -11.01
CA ILE A 72 10.02 -0.25 -11.72
C ILE A 72 10.65 0.66 -12.78
N TYR A 73 9.84 1.35 -13.57
CA TYR A 73 10.35 2.30 -14.57
C TYR A 73 11.17 3.43 -13.92
N ALA A 74 10.69 3.99 -12.82
CA ALA A 74 11.42 5.03 -12.09
C ALA A 74 12.75 4.51 -11.52
N LEU A 75 12.73 3.33 -10.88
CA LEU A 75 13.92 2.72 -10.27
C LEU A 75 14.98 2.32 -11.30
N ASN A 76 14.58 1.90 -12.50
CA ASN A 76 15.52 1.61 -13.58
C ASN A 76 16.29 2.83 -14.09
N ASN A 77 15.83 4.05 -13.76
CA ASN A 77 16.51 5.29 -14.07
C ASN A 77 17.41 5.79 -12.92
N VAL A 78 17.49 5.05 -11.83
CA VAL A 78 18.38 5.35 -10.68
C VAL A 78 19.52 4.34 -10.67
N ASP A 79 20.76 4.82 -10.56
CA ASP A 79 21.91 3.93 -10.42
C ASP A 79 21.94 3.32 -9.00
N LEU A 80 21.48 2.09 -8.91
CA LEU A 80 21.48 1.30 -7.67
C LEU A 80 22.64 0.28 -7.63
N SER A 81 23.50 0.25 -8.65
CA SER A 81 24.52 -0.79 -8.85
C SER A 81 25.59 -0.84 -7.74
N GLY A 82 25.80 0.25 -7.03
CA GLY A 82 26.79 0.34 -5.95
C GLY A 82 26.34 -0.23 -4.60
N ASN A 83 25.07 -0.59 -4.45
CA ASN A 83 24.51 -0.97 -3.15
C ASN A 83 23.68 -2.26 -3.26
N PRO A 84 24.24 -3.41 -2.83
CA PRO A 84 23.54 -4.70 -2.95
C PRO A 84 22.42 -4.87 -1.92
N ARG A 85 22.23 -3.92 -1.00
CA ARG A 85 21.27 -4.01 0.09
C ARG A 85 20.61 -2.66 0.36
N PHE A 86 19.29 -2.65 0.55
CA PHE A 86 18.51 -1.44 0.68
C PHE A 86 17.84 -1.29 2.04
N ASN A 87 17.94 -0.08 2.59
CA ASN A 87 17.05 0.42 3.63
C ASN A 87 16.11 1.43 2.97
N ILE A 88 14.81 1.17 3.05
CA ILE A 88 13.79 1.94 2.35
C ILE A 88 12.86 2.58 3.36
N LEU A 89 12.63 3.89 3.23
CA LEU A 89 11.60 4.63 3.93
C LEU A 89 10.57 5.10 2.89
N SER A 90 9.35 4.58 3.01
CA SER A 90 8.24 4.92 2.12
C SER A 90 7.23 5.81 2.84
N LEU A 91 6.93 6.95 2.25
CA LEU A 91 6.05 7.98 2.83
C LEU A 91 4.74 8.02 2.05
N GLY A 92 3.62 7.78 2.75
CA GLY A 92 2.33 7.60 2.10
C GLY A 92 2.31 6.29 1.31
N CYS A 93 2.76 5.20 1.93
CA CYS A 93 3.07 3.95 1.23
C CYS A 93 1.85 3.25 0.61
N GLY A 94 0.62 3.54 1.07
CA GLY A 94 -0.58 2.86 0.58
C GLY A 94 -0.42 1.34 0.60
N GLY A 95 -0.73 0.66 -0.50
CA GLY A 95 -0.50 -0.77 -0.70
C GLY A 95 0.95 -1.18 -0.98
N ALA A 96 1.92 -0.27 -0.82
CA ALA A 96 3.36 -0.49 -0.98
C ALA A 96 3.82 -0.93 -2.39
N PRO A 97 3.41 -0.26 -3.47
CA PRO A 97 3.86 -0.60 -4.82
C PRO A 97 5.36 -0.42 -5.03
N ASP A 98 6.00 0.46 -4.28
CA ASP A 98 7.44 0.66 -4.26
C ASP A 98 8.16 -0.56 -3.67
N LEU A 99 7.68 -1.13 -2.56
CA LEU A 99 8.21 -2.38 -2.00
C LEU A 99 8.11 -3.53 -3.01
N MET A 100 6.96 -3.66 -3.68
CA MET A 100 6.73 -4.68 -4.71
C MET A 100 7.71 -4.51 -5.88
N ALA A 101 7.98 -3.26 -6.28
CA ALA A 101 8.94 -2.95 -7.34
C ALA A 101 10.39 -3.27 -6.94
N PHE A 102 10.78 -2.95 -5.72
CA PHE A 102 12.10 -3.32 -5.18
C PHE A 102 12.27 -4.84 -5.07
N ASP A 103 11.25 -5.56 -4.57
CA ASP A 103 11.27 -7.03 -4.51
C ASP A 103 11.41 -7.65 -5.90
N TYR A 104 10.72 -7.09 -6.89
CA TYR A 104 10.81 -7.55 -8.27
C TYR A 104 12.21 -7.36 -8.89
N LEU A 105 12.79 -6.16 -8.72
CA LEU A 105 14.08 -5.82 -9.32
C LEU A 105 15.26 -6.44 -8.56
N ASN A 106 15.14 -6.57 -7.24
CA ASN A 106 16.23 -6.95 -6.35
C ASN A 106 15.76 -7.94 -5.28
N PRO A 107 15.33 -9.14 -5.65
CA PRO A 107 14.78 -10.09 -4.71
C PRO A 107 15.80 -10.44 -3.62
N GLY A 108 15.35 -10.34 -2.37
CA GLY A 108 16.18 -10.66 -1.19
C GLY A 108 17.23 -9.62 -0.81
N GLN A 109 17.22 -8.44 -1.44
CA GLN A 109 18.17 -7.36 -1.13
C GLN A 109 17.64 -6.28 -0.19
N ILE A 110 16.36 -6.34 0.17
CA ILE A 110 15.76 -5.42 1.13
C ILE A 110 16.17 -5.85 2.54
N ILE A 111 16.91 -4.97 3.25
CA ILE A 111 17.28 -5.20 4.66
C ILE A 111 16.18 -4.68 5.57
N ASN A 112 15.76 -3.44 5.32
CA ASN A 112 14.72 -2.79 6.08
C ASN A 112 13.82 -2.01 5.14
N TYR A 113 12.52 -2.22 5.29
CA TYR A 113 11.49 -1.36 4.73
C TYR A 113 10.65 -0.80 5.87
N ARG A 114 10.41 0.50 5.83
CA ARG A 114 9.54 1.20 6.77
C ARG A 114 8.53 2.01 5.98
N GLY A 115 7.31 1.49 5.89
CA GLY A 115 6.18 2.17 5.24
C GLY A 115 5.40 2.99 6.26
N ILE A 116 5.10 4.24 5.92
CA ILE A 116 4.30 5.14 6.76
C ILE A 116 3.08 5.56 5.98
N ASP A 117 1.90 5.41 6.58
CA ASP A 117 0.65 5.86 5.99
C ASP A 117 -0.30 6.41 7.05
N ILE A 118 -1.08 7.43 6.69
CA ILE A 118 -2.09 8.01 7.57
C ILE A 118 -3.33 7.11 7.67
N ASN A 119 -3.60 6.32 6.64
CA ASN A 119 -4.77 5.47 6.56
C ASN A 119 -4.55 4.15 7.32
N THR A 120 -5.31 3.95 8.38
CA THR A 120 -5.26 2.72 9.19
C THR A 120 -5.92 1.52 8.52
N SER A 121 -6.79 1.73 7.55
CA SER A 121 -7.53 0.66 6.87
C SER A 121 -6.65 -0.25 5.99
N TRP A 122 -5.39 0.15 5.75
CA TRP A 122 -4.38 -0.71 5.12
C TRP A 122 -3.91 -1.88 6.02
N GLU A 123 -4.37 -1.96 7.28
CA GLU A 123 -3.83 -2.89 8.28
C GLU A 123 -3.79 -4.34 7.79
N LYS A 124 -4.86 -4.82 7.21
CA LYS A 124 -5.00 -6.20 6.74
C LYS A 124 -3.98 -6.52 5.64
N ILE A 125 -3.86 -5.65 4.64
CA ILE A 125 -2.93 -5.79 3.52
C ILE A 125 -1.48 -5.68 4.01
N HIS A 126 -1.19 -4.70 4.87
CA HIS A 126 0.14 -4.53 5.46
C HIS A 126 0.58 -5.75 6.29
N ASN A 127 -0.32 -6.30 7.13
CA ASN A 127 -0.03 -7.51 7.92
C ASN A 127 0.25 -8.72 7.00
N PHE A 128 -0.50 -8.85 5.90
CA PHE A 128 -0.21 -9.88 4.91
C PHE A 128 1.17 -9.68 4.29
N ILE A 129 1.51 -8.46 3.86
CA ILE A 129 2.83 -8.15 3.29
C ILE A 129 3.94 -8.43 4.31
N GLU A 130 3.81 -7.95 5.56
CA GLU A 130 4.79 -8.20 6.63
C GLU A 130 5.05 -9.69 6.84
N SER A 131 4.00 -10.52 6.74
CA SER A 131 4.10 -11.97 6.91
C SER A 131 4.93 -12.68 5.83
N ARG A 132 5.20 -12.00 4.71
CA ARG A 132 6.03 -12.54 3.60
C ARG A 132 7.52 -12.30 3.79
N PHE A 133 7.91 -11.56 4.82
CA PHE A 133 9.30 -11.22 5.12
C PHE A 133 9.72 -11.68 6.51
N ASP A 134 10.93 -12.24 6.59
CA ASP A 134 11.49 -12.72 7.84
C ASP A 134 11.98 -11.57 8.75
N ASN A 135 11.97 -11.84 10.06
CA ASN A 135 12.67 -11.04 11.09
C ASN A 135 12.30 -9.55 11.15
N GLY A 136 11.10 -9.16 10.69
CA GLY A 136 10.67 -7.78 10.74
C GLY A 136 11.44 -6.85 9.80
N ALA A 137 11.99 -7.40 8.72
CA ALA A 137 12.61 -6.61 7.66
C ALA A 137 11.65 -5.59 7.05
N VAL A 138 10.37 -5.95 6.96
CA VAL A 138 9.31 -5.05 6.52
C VAL A 138 8.42 -4.68 7.70
N ARG A 139 8.14 -3.39 7.87
CA ARG A 139 7.25 -2.86 8.90
C ARG A 139 6.44 -1.69 8.37
N PHE A 140 5.17 -1.63 8.77
CA PHE A 140 4.28 -0.53 8.45
C PHE A 140 3.84 0.22 9.72
N PHE A 141 3.81 1.55 9.61
CA PHE A 141 3.36 2.47 10.65
C PHE A 141 2.13 3.21 10.12
N ARG A 142 0.97 2.82 10.62
CA ARG A 142 -0.35 3.30 10.19
C ARG A 142 -0.88 4.37 11.13
N GLY A 143 -1.77 5.22 10.63
CA GLY A 143 -2.33 6.34 11.41
C GLY A 143 -1.34 7.45 11.69
N ILE A 144 -0.24 7.50 10.93
CA ILE A 144 0.82 8.49 11.13
C ILE A 144 0.85 9.44 9.95
N ASP A 145 0.57 10.70 10.24
CA ASP A 145 0.81 11.80 9.32
C ASP A 145 2.31 12.01 9.12
N VAL A 146 2.76 12.05 7.87
CA VAL A 146 4.17 12.17 7.51
C VAL A 146 4.81 13.42 8.10
N LEU A 147 4.09 14.56 8.14
CA LEU A 147 4.63 15.80 8.71
C LEU A 147 4.83 15.67 10.23
N ASN A 148 3.92 14.98 10.91
CA ASN A 148 4.03 14.71 12.32
C ASN A 148 5.12 13.68 12.63
N PHE A 149 5.33 12.71 11.75
CA PHE A 149 6.44 11.76 11.87
C PHE A 149 7.78 12.48 11.92
N PHE A 150 8.05 13.41 11.00
CA PHE A 150 9.30 14.16 10.97
C PHE A 150 9.44 15.17 12.13
N LYS A 151 8.33 15.73 12.62
CA LYS A 151 8.37 16.65 13.76
C LYS A 151 8.71 15.94 15.08
N ASN A 152 8.20 14.72 15.26
CA ASN A 152 8.32 13.97 16.51
C ASN A 152 9.57 13.06 16.56
N ASN A 153 10.03 12.62 15.40
CA ASN A 153 11.27 11.89 15.22
C ASN A 153 12.24 12.88 14.57
N ALA A 154 12.71 13.87 15.33
CA ALA A 154 13.86 14.65 14.89
C ALA A 154 14.88 13.63 14.42
N ILE A 155 15.22 13.70 13.13
CA ILE A 155 16.13 12.75 12.48
C ILE A 155 17.49 13.00 13.14
N GLU A 156 17.71 12.38 14.27
CA GLU A 156 19.04 12.21 14.83
C GLU A 156 19.71 11.19 13.94
N HIS A 157 20.49 11.71 13.01
CA HIS A 157 21.37 10.96 12.11
C HIS A 157 20.70 10.19 10.95
N CYS A 158 20.51 10.87 9.81
CA CYS A 158 20.78 10.28 8.52
C CYS A 158 22.27 10.27 8.24
#